data_e53bb758a4628786d87be7feccf12a5e
#
_entry.id   e53bb758a4628786d87be7feccf12a5e
#
_cell.length_a   1.000
_cell.length_b   1.000
_cell.length_c   1.000
_cell.angle_alpha   90.00
_cell.angle_beta   90.00
_cell.angle_gamma   90.00
#
_symmetry.space_group_name_H-M   'P 1'
#
loop_
_entity.id
_entity.type
_entity.pdbx_description
1 polymer ?
#
loop_
_entity_poly.entity_id
_entity_poly.type
_entity_poly.pdbx_seq_one_letter_code
_entity_poly.pdbx_strand_id
1 'polypeptide(L)'
;MCGRYTVAVDPQLLAERFGVGLPADVVPRFNVAPTDPVLAVTRRHDERELLVARWGLVPHWAKDAKAGARMINARAETLTEKSAYSPLLAKGRCLILADCFYEWRLDPDGRKRPVRYTVDGGAPFGFAGLWTGRRDPESGDWLRTCTIITTTANDLVEPVHDRMPVILPRESEDAWLDREVDVQEALALLQPYPAAEMQAADASMLVNSVKNDDERLLDPLA
;
A
#
# COMPACT_ATOMS: atom_id res chain seq x y z
N MET A 1 2.02 2.00 -11.95
CA MET A 1 1.38 1.24 -10.83
C MET A 1 2.28 1.35 -9.61
N CYS A 2 1.71 1.67 -8.44
CA CYS A 2 2.49 1.82 -7.20
C CYS A 2 3.37 0.59 -6.93
N GLY A 3 4.66 0.73 -7.10
CA GLY A 3 5.65 -0.32 -6.92
C GLY A 3 6.70 0.02 -5.87
N ARG A 4 6.59 1.18 -5.23
CA ARG A 4 7.51 1.65 -4.21
C ARG A 4 6.86 2.69 -3.31
N TYR A 5 7.10 2.63 -1.99
CA TYR A 5 6.57 3.59 -1.03
C TYR A 5 7.45 3.69 0.21
N THR A 6 7.10 4.58 1.14
CA THR A 6 7.81 4.78 2.40
C THR A 6 6.90 4.59 3.62
N VAL A 7 7.50 4.21 4.72
CA VAL A 7 6.98 4.29 6.09
C VAL A 7 8.12 4.89 6.91
N ALA A 8 8.41 6.18 6.67
CA ALA A 8 9.57 6.87 7.20
C ALA A 8 9.27 7.70 8.46
N VAL A 9 7.99 7.90 8.78
CA VAL A 9 7.57 8.59 10.01
C VAL A 9 7.96 7.80 11.25
N ASP A 10 8.08 8.51 12.38
CA ASP A 10 8.33 7.91 13.67
C ASP A 10 7.33 6.77 13.98
N PRO A 11 7.78 5.59 14.41
CA PRO A 11 6.90 4.47 14.73
C PRO A 11 5.84 4.80 15.80
N GLN A 12 6.14 5.66 16.77
CA GLN A 12 5.15 6.06 17.76
C GLN A 12 4.01 6.87 17.12
N LEU A 13 4.34 7.82 16.22
CA LEU A 13 3.34 8.57 15.47
C LEU A 13 2.48 7.65 14.61
N LEU A 14 3.09 6.63 14.01
CA LEU A 14 2.36 5.64 13.21
C LEU A 14 1.38 4.83 14.10
N ALA A 15 1.84 4.37 15.27
CA ALA A 15 1.03 3.63 16.23
C ALA A 15 -0.18 4.45 16.71
N GLU A 16 0.05 5.71 17.09
CA GLU A 16 -1.00 6.65 17.52
C GLU A 16 -2.00 6.95 16.39
N ARG A 17 -1.49 7.20 15.16
CA ARG A 17 -2.33 7.52 14.00
C ARG A 17 -3.31 6.40 13.65
N PHE A 18 -2.88 5.16 13.75
CA PHE A 18 -3.68 4.00 13.34
C PHE A 18 -4.32 3.26 14.53
N GLY A 19 -4.01 3.63 15.77
CA GLY A 19 -4.58 3.03 16.98
C GLY A 19 -4.16 1.57 17.17
N VAL A 20 -2.89 1.24 16.84
CA VAL A 20 -2.35 -0.12 16.96
C VAL A 20 -1.01 -0.12 17.69
N GLY A 21 -0.72 -1.19 18.45
CA GLY A 21 0.63 -1.40 18.99
C GLY A 21 1.58 -1.86 17.90
N LEU A 22 2.77 -1.25 17.85
CA LEU A 22 3.85 -1.69 16.96
C LEU A 22 4.89 -2.52 17.72
N PRO A 23 5.53 -3.52 17.07
CA PRO A 23 6.71 -4.20 17.62
C PRO A 23 7.84 -3.20 17.90
N ALA A 24 8.64 -3.46 18.95
CA ALA A 24 9.71 -2.57 19.37
C ALA A 24 10.88 -2.48 18.37
N ASP A 25 10.96 -3.41 17.44
CA ASP A 25 11.98 -3.49 16.38
C ASP A 25 11.53 -2.88 15.05
N VAL A 26 10.36 -2.23 15.01
CA VAL A 26 9.92 -1.47 13.84
C VAL A 26 10.83 -0.27 13.65
N VAL A 27 11.40 -0.17 12.47
CA VAL A 27 12.25 0.94 12.05
C VAL A 27 11.66 1.64 10.84
N PRO A 28 11.94 2.94 10.64
CA PRO A 28 11.55 3.65 9.44
C PRO A 28 12.06 2.96 8.17
N ARG A 29 11.23 2.94 7.13
CA ARG A 29 11.53 2.38 5.82
C ARG A 29 11.32 3.45 4.75
N PHE A 30 12.35 3.67 3.95
CA PHE A 30 12.40 4.75 2.95
C PHE A 30 12.20 4.23 1.52
N ASN A 31 12.20 2.91 1.35
CA ASN A 31 12.18 2.29 0.03
C ASN A 31 11.53 0.89 0.03
N VAL A 32 10.33 0.80 0.56
CA VAL A 32 9.57 -0.46 0.60
C VAL A 32 9.29 -0.94 -0.82
N ALA A 33 9.68 -2.17 -1.11
CA ALA A 33 9.61 -2.78 -2.42
C ALA A 33 8.70 -4.03 -2.44
N PRO A 34 8.23 -4.46 -3.62
CA PRO A 34 7.52 -5.73 -3.77
C PRO A 34 8.25 -6.89 -3.11
N THR A 35 7.52 -7.74 -2.42
CA THR A 35 7.96 -8.91 -1.64
C THR A 35 8.52 -8.61 -0.25
N ASP A 36 8.71 -7.34 0.11
CA ASP A 36 9.07 -6.98 1.48
C ASP A 36 7.94 -7.29 2.47
N PRO A 37 8.27 -7.52 3.75
CA PRO A 37 7.31 -7.47 4.83
C PRO A 37 6.83 -6.01 5.01
N VAL A 38 5.53 -5.83 5.15
CA VAL A 38 4.89 -4.53 5.29
C VAL A 38 3.94 -4.51 6.49
N LEU A 39 3.78 -3.32 7.07
CA LEU A 39 2.83 -3.08 8.14
C LEU A 39 1.47 -2.78 7.54
N ALA A 40 0.45 -3.45 8.04
CA ALA A 40 -0.93 -3.19 7.69
C ALA A 40 -1.82 -3.23 8.94
N VAL A 41 -3.00 -2.65 8.84
CA VAL A 41 -4.04 -2.71 9.87
C VAL A 41 -5.22 -3.46 9.31
N THR A 42 -5.77 -4.36 10.10
CA THR A 42 -7.04 -5.05 9.87
C THR A 42 -7.96 -4.82 11.05
N ARG A 43 -9.24 -5.18 10.94
CA ARG A 43 -10.19 -5.11 12.04
C ARG A 43 -10.67 -6.50 12.41
N ARG A 44 -10.64 -6.79 13.71
CA ARG A 44 -11.15 -8.04 14.27
C ARG A 44 -11.81 -7.75 15.61
N HIS A 45 -13.02 -8.31 15.84
CA HIS A 45 -13.77 -8.10 17.08
C HIS A 45 -13.90 -6.61 17.46
N ASP A 46 -14.19 -5.76 16.46
CA ASP A 46 -14.32 -4.30 16.58
C ASP A 46 -13.03 -3.54 16.96
N GLU A 47 -11.90 -4.21 17.03
CA GLU A 47 -10.60 -3.60 17.32
C GLU A 47 -9.70 -3.61 16.08
N ARG A 48 -8.89 -2.57 15.94
CA ARG A 48 -7.82 -2.52 14.94
C ARG A 48 -6.66 -3.39 15.41
N GLU A 49 -6.21 -4.28 14.55
CA GLU A 49 -5.08 -5.17 14.82
C GLU A 49 -3.96 -4.93 13.78
N LEU A 50 -2.72 -4.88 14.28
CA LEU A 50 -1.56 -4.85 13.40
C LEU A 50 -1.40 -6.19 12.67
N LEU A 51 -1.15 -6.10 11.38
CA LEU A 51 -0.85 -7.20 10.51
C LEU A 51 0.51 -6.97 9.85
N VAL A 52 1.46 -7.88 10.04
CA VAL A 52 2.66 -7.94 9.22
C VAL A 52 2.41 -8.93 8.10
N ALA A 53 2.48 -8.46 6.85
CA ALA A 53 2.22 -9.26 5.67
C ALA A 53 3.29 -9.02 4.60
N ARG A 54 3.56 -10.00 3.75
CA ARG A 54 4.43 -9.84 2.59
C ARG A 54 3.66 -9.13 1.48
N TRP A 55 4.23 -8.10 0.91
CA TRP A 55 3.62 -7.38 -0.21
C TRP A 55 3.71 -8.17 -1.51
N GLY A 56 2.59 -8.60 -2.00
CA GLY A 56 2.42 -9.48 -3.15
C GLY A 56 1.52 -10.65 -2.78
N LEU A 57 0.22 -10.50 -3.06
CA LEU A 57 -0.83 -11.43 -2.64
C LEU A 57 -0.63 -12.81 -3.26
N VAL A 58 -0.62 -13.84 -2.44
CA VAL A 58 -0.58 -15.24 -2.86
C VAL A 58 -1.97 -15.86 -2.66
N PRO A 59 -2.75 -16.07 -3.72
CA PRO A 59 -4.06 -16.70 -3.60
C PRO A 59 -3.98 -18.09 -2.98
N HIS A 60 -5.03 -18.52 -2.29
CA HIS A 60 -5.05 -19.83 -1.60
C HIS A 60 -4.82 -21.02 -2.54
N TRP A 61 -5.18 -20.89 -3.81
CA TRP A 61 -5.02 -21.92 -4.83
C TRP A 61 -3.64 -21.90 -5.52
N ALA A 62 -2.81 -20.87 -5.28
CA ALA A 62 -1.48 -20.79 -5.89
C ALA A 62 -0.56 -21.91 -5.38
N LYS A 63 0.13 -22.56 -6.28
CA LYS A 63 1.06 -23.67 -5.94
C LYS A 63 2.39 -23.15 -5.38
N ASP A 64 2.79 -21.93 -5.76
CA ASP A 64 4.08 -21.32 -5.41
C ASP A 64 3.86 -19.90 -4.82
N ALA A 65 4.53 -19.60 -3.73
CA ALA A 65 4.55 -18.28 -3.11
C ALA A 65 5.15 -17.17 -4.01
N LYS A 66 5.95 -17.56 -5.02
CA LYS A 66 6.50 -16.63 -6.02
C LYS A 66 5.43 -15.97 -6.88
N ALA A 67 4.23 -16.56 -6.99
CA ALA A 67 3.09 -15.95 -7.66
C ALA A 67 2.75 -14.56 -7.12
N GLY A 68 2.97 -14.33 -5.83
CA GLY A 68 2.74 -13.03 -5.17
C GLY A 68 3.50 -11.87 -5.80
N ALA A 69 4.72 -12.08 -6.29
CA ALA A 69 5.51 -11.02 -6.89
C ALA A 69 4.85 -10.30 -8.09
N ARG A 70 3.84 -10.94 -8.71
CA ARG A 70 3.05 -10.38 -9.80
C ARG A 70 1.70 -9.81 -9.35
N MET A 71 1.38 -9.93 -8.07
CA MET A 71 0.11 -9.55 -7.48
C MET A 71 0.28 -8.48 -6.38
N ILE A 72 1.18 -7.54 -6.63
CA ILE A 72 1.46 -6.42 -5.72
C ILE A 72 0.33 -5.38 -5.73
N ASN A 73 -0.38 -5.27 -6.86
CA ASN A 73 -1.49 -4.36 -7.04
C ASN A 73 -2.73 -5.08 -7.57
N ALA A 74 -3.91 -4.62 -7.14
CA ALA A 74 -5.22 -5.05 -7.60
C ALA A 74 -6.00 -3.84 -8.10
N ARG A 75 -6.61 -3.92 -9.30
CA ARG A 75 -7.42 -2.82 -9.85
C ARG A 75 -8.80 -2.81 -9.21
N ALA A 76 -9.23 -1.67 -8.68
CA ALA A 76 -10.54 -1.49 -8.05
C ALA A 76 -11.68 -1.99 -8.94
N GLU A 77 -11.63 -1.68 -10.23
CA GLU A 77 -12.68 -1.95 -11.22
C GLU A 77 -12.89 -3.45 -11.46
N THR A 78 -11.92 -4.31 -11.15
CA THR A 78 -12.00 -5.75 -11.43
C THR A 78 -11.93 -6.63 -10.19
N LEU A 79 -12.03 -6.06 -9.00
CA LEU A 79 -11.93 -6.81 -7.74
C LEU A 79 -12.99 -7.88 -7.60
N THR A 80 -14.23 -7.60 -8.01
CA THR A 80 -15.35 -8.55 -7.93
C THR A 80 -15.25 -9.68 -8.95
N GLU A 81 -14.57 -9.45 -10.07
CA GLU A 81 -14.44 -10.41 -11.17
C GLU A 81 -13.31 -11.41 -10.97
N LYS A 82 -12.26 -11.00 -10.26
CA LYS A 82 -11.05 -11.81 -10.09
C LYS A 82 -11.17 -12.73 -8.89
N SER A 83 -11.12 -14.04 -9.12
CA SER A 83 -11.20 -15.08 -8.08
C SER A 83 -10.14 -14.96 -6.99
N ALA A 84 -9.03 -14.28 -7.25
CA ALA A 84 -8.00 -14.02 -6.26
C ALA A 84 -8.41 -12.94 -5.25
N TYR A 85 -9.30 -12.01 -5.61
CA TYR A 85 -9.65 -10.82 -4.82
C TYR A 85 -11.08 -10.85 -4.30
N SER A 86 -12.05 -11.30 -5.11
CA SER A 86 -13.47 -11.21 -4.76
C SER A 86 -13.83 -11.85 -3.41
N PRO A 87 -13.27 -13.02 -3.01
CA PRO A 87 -13.56 -13.58 -1.69
C PRO A 87 -12.96 -12.76 -0.52
N LEU A 88 -11.97 -11.89 -0.80
CA LEU A 88 -11.29 -11.09 0.21
C LEU A 88 -12.02 -9.77 0.49
N LEU A 89 -12.90 -9.33 -0.41
CA LEU A 89 -13.68 -8.12 -0.21
C LEU A 89 -14.57 -8.17 1.04
N ALA A 90 -15.06 -9.34 1.42
CA ALA A 90 -15.89 -9.50 2.61
C ALA A 90 -15.07 -9.69 3.90
N LYS A 91 -13.82 -10.18 3.84
CA LYS A 91 -13.11 -10.64 5.06
C LYS A 91 -11.62 -10.33 5.11
N GLY A 92 -11.05 -9.82 4.05
CA GLY A 92 -9.62 -9.59 3.92
C GLY A 92 -9.26 -8.14 3.61
N ARG A 93 -10.13 -7.18 3.92
CA ARG A 93 -9.81 -5.75 3.77
C ARG A 93 -8.79 -5.34 4.84
N CYS A 94 -7.83 -4.50 4.43
CA CYS A 94 -6.80 -3.96 5.32
C CYS A 94 -6.37 -2.56 4.85
N LEU A 95 -5.68 -1.84 5.72
CA LEU A 95 -4.94 -0.62 5.39
C LEU A 95 -3.47 -0.96 5.37
N ILE A 96 -2.77 -0.74 4.27
CA ILE A 96 -1.31 -0.86 4.20
C ILE A 96 -0.73 0.50 4.54
N LEU A 97 0.11 0.56 5.58
CA LEU A 97 0.58 1.81 6.16
C LEU A 97 1.68 2.44 5.30
N ALA A 98 1.57 3.73 5.06
CA ALA A 98 2.52 4.52 4.27
C ALA A 98 2.52 5.99 4.71
N ASP A 99 3.52 6.75 4.27
CA ASP A 99 3.58 8.21 4.38
C ASP A 99 3.96 8.89 3.05
N CYS A 100 4.36 8.09 2.05
CA CYS A 100 4.70 8.56 0.72
C CYS A 100 4.65 7.38 -0.25
N PHE A 101 4.43 7.64 -1.54
CA PHE A 101 4.68 6.66 -2.60
C PHE A 101 5.44 7.27 -3.78
N TYR A 102 6.05 6.41 -4.59
CA TYR A 102 6.84 6.82 -5.76
C TYR A 102 6.20 6.31 -7.03
N GLU A 103 6.23 7.15 -8.07
CA GLU A 103 6.01 6.78 -9.46
C GLU A 103 7.11 7.36 -10.35
N TRP A 104 7.26 6.86 -11.57
CA TRP A 104 8.36 7.22 -12.44
C TRP A 104 7.86 7.93 -13.69
N ARG A 105 8.18 9.23 -13.77
CA ARG A 105 7.99 10.02 -14.98
C ARG A 105 9.01 9.61 -16.05
N LEU A 106 8.54 9.49 -17.28
CA LEU A 106 9.45 9.32 -18.43
C LEU A 106 9.80 10.70 -18.97
N ASP A 107 11.07 11.08 -18.85
CA ASP A 107 11.56 12.34 -19.37
C ASP A 107 11.71 12.29 -20.92
N PRO A 108 11.80 13.47 -21.60
CA PRO A 108 12.00 13.54 -23.05
C PRO A 108 13.27 12.83 -23.53
N ASP A 109 14.28 12.67 -22.68
CA ASP A 109 15.52 11.94 -22.95
C ASP A 109 15.39 10.41 -22.78
N GLY A 110 14.17 9.91 -22.50
CA GLY A 110 13.88 8.49 -22.31
C GLY A 110 14.28 7.94 -20.95
N ARG A 111 14.69 8.78 -20.00
CA ARG A 111 15.06 8.36 -18.64
C ARG A 111 13.83 8.38 -17.72
N LYS A 112 13.77 7.38 -16.88
CA LYS A 112 12.76 7.35 -15.81
C LYS A 112 13.26 8.10 -14.58
N ARG A 113 12.54 9.15 -14.20
CA ARG A 113 12.80 9.93 -12.98
C ARG A 113 11.73 9.66 -11.94
N PRO A 114 12.12 9.34 -10.72
CA PRO A 114 11.17 9.11 -9.65
C PRO A 114 10.54 10.44 -9.19
N VAL A 115 9.22 10.38 -8.97
CA VAL A 115 8.43 11.45 -8.37
C VAL A 115 7.86 10.92 -7.07
N ARG A 116 8.00 11.68 -5.99
CA ARG A 116 7.50 11.38 -4.67
C ARG A 116 6.16 12.09 -4.46
N TYR A 117 5.17 11.34 -3.97
CA TYR A 117 3.85 11.87 -3.63
C TYR A 117 3.60 11.72 -2.13
N THR A 118 3.22 12.81 -1.49
CA THR A 118 2.81 12.87 -0.08
C THR A 118 1.38 13.39 0.04
N VAL A 119 0.77 13.13 1.19
CA VAL A 119 -0.61 13.52 1.52
C VAL A 119 -0.55 14.37 2.78
N ASP A 120 -1.40 15.39 2.90
CA ASP A 120 -1.56 16.22 4.10
C ASP A 120 -0.23 16.68 4.71
N GLY A 121 0.69 17.18 3.87
CA GLY A 121 1.99 17.66 4.32
C GLY A 121 2.97 16.57 4.77
N GLY A 122 2.77 15.32 4.39
CA GLY A 122 3.61 14.17 4.75
C GLY A 122 3.09 13.38 5.95
N ALA A 123 1.82 13.56 6.31
CA ALA A 123 1.16 12.75 7.33
C ALA A 123 1.05 11.28 6.90
N PRO A 124 1.12 10.30 7.82
CA PRO A 124 0.92 8.91 7.50
C PRO A 124 -0.54 8.62 7.12
N PHE A 125 -0.71 7.76 6.11
CA PHE A 125 -1.99 7.37 5.55
C PHE A 125 -2.07 5.86 5.29
N GLY A 126 -3.28 5.35 5.06
CA GLY A 126 -3.54 3.96 4.71
C GLY A 126 -3.86 3.80 3.23
N PHE A 127 -3.13 2.94 2.52
CA PHE A 127 -3.60 2.42 1.26
C PHE A 127 -4.72 1.40 1.49
N ALA A 128 -5.82 1.47 0.75
CA ALA A 128 -6.77 0.38 0.69
C ALA A 128 -6.07 -0.87 0.15
N GLY A 129 -6.17 -1.97 0.88
CA GLY A 129 -5.55 -3.23 0.53
C GLY A 129 -6.43 -4.43 0.80
N LEU A 130 -6.03 -5.54 0.23
CA LEU A 130 -6.59 -6.86 0.54
C LEU A 130 -5.47 -7.76 1.05
N TRP A 131 -5.77 -8.60 2.02
CA TRP A 131 -4.83 -9.58 2.55
C TRP A 131 -5.44 -10.97 2.63
N THR A 132 -4.58 -11.98 2.64
CA THR A 132 -4.92 -13.36 2.90
C THR A 132 -3.81 -14.07 3.65
N GLY A 133 -4.17 -15.13 4.36
CA GLY A 133 -3.22 -16.01 5.03
C GLY A 133 -3.39 -17.45 4.58
N ARG A 134 -2.27 -18.14 4.42
CA ARG A 134 -2.24 -19.57 4.11
C ARG A 134 -1.04 -20.22 4.78
N ARG A 135 -1.05 -21.55 4.87
CA ARG A 135 0.17 -22.28 5.19
C ARG A 135 1.05 -22.35 3.95
N ASP A 136 2.33 -22.02 4.13
CA ASP A 136 3.33 -22.21 3.09
C ASP A 136 3.53 -23.73 2.89
N PRO A 137 3.39 -24.24 1.66
CA PRO A 137 3.49 -25.69 1.41
C PRO A 137 4.91 -26.25 1.60
N GLU A 138 5.95 -25.41 1.55
CA GLU A 138 7.35 -25.82 1.70
C GLU A 138 7.79 -25.78 3.18
N SER A 139 7.54 -24.67 3.88
CA SER A 139 7.98 -24.48 5.27
C SER A 139 6.95 -24.91 6.31
N GLY A 140 5.67 -24.96 5.95
CA GLY A 140 4.56 -25.20 6.88
C GLY A 140 4.15 -24.00 7.72
N ASP A 141 4.85 -22.86 7.60
CA ASP A 141 4.59 -21.63 8.34
C ASP A 141 3.36 -20.88 7.81
N TRP A 142 2.83 -19.98 8.64
CA TRP A 142 1.82 -19.05 8.19
C TRP A 142 2.41 -17.97 7.30
N LEU A 143 2.05 -17.97 6.02
CA LEU A 143 2.36 -16.93 5.07
C LEU A 143 1.16 -15.97 4.97
N ARG A 144 1.32 -14.74 5.48
CA ARG A 144 0.37 -13.64 5.30
C ARG A 144 0.86 -12.79 4.14
N THR A 145 -0.05 -12.48 3.20
CA THR A 145 0.29 -11.68 2.02
C THR A 145 -0.78 -10.65 1.73
N CYS A 146 -0.40 -9.53 1.14
CA CYS A 146 -1.31 -8.43 0.84
C CYS A 146 -1.06 -7.85 -0.56
N THR A 147 -2.03 -7.07 -1.03
CA THR A 147 -1.96 -6.31 -2.29
C THR A 147 -2.52 -4.91 -2.06
N ILE A 148 -1.93 -3.90 -2.70
CA ILE A 148 -2.45 -2.54 -2.71
C ILE A 148 -3.53 -2.44 -3.80
N ILE A 149 -4.66 -1.84 -3.48
CA ILE A 149 -5.70 -1.53 -4.47
C ILE A 149 -5.32 -0.25 -5.20
N THR A 150 -5.50 -0.25 -6.52
CA THR A 150 -5.24 0.92 -7.37
C THR A 150 -6.50 1.34 -8.09
N THR A 151 -6.62 2.64 -8.36
CA THR A 151 -7.71 3.26 -9.12
C THR A 151 -7.14 4.15 -10.23
N THR A 152 -7.98 4.82 -11.00
CA THR A 152 -7.55 5.86 -11.95
C THR A 152 -6.78 6.96 -11.24
N ALA A 153 -5.79 7.53 -11.90
CA ALA A 153 -5.03 8.64 -11.33
C ALA A 153 -5.90 9.92 -11.21
N ASN A 154 -5.59 10.74 -10.19
CA ASN A 154 -6.09 12.10 -10.14
C ASN A 154 -5.23 13.05 -11.00
N ASP A 155 -5.63 14.31 -11.12
CA ASP A 155 -4.97 15.30 -11.98
C ASP A 155 -3.50 15.55 -11.63
N LEU A 156 -3.07 15.28 -10.37
CA LEU A 156 -1.67 15.44 -9.94
C LEU A 156 -0.81 14.23 -10.36
N VAL A 157 -1.34 13.02 -10.35
CA VAL A 157 -0.58 11.79 -10.63
C VAL A 157 -0.64 11.43 -12.13
N GLU A 158 -1.74 11.75 -12.81
CA GLU A 158 -2.01 11.38 -14.21
C GLU A 158 -0.88 11.78 -15.18
N PRO A 159 -0.22 12.94 -15.08
CA PRO A 159 0.90 13.30 -15.95
C PRO A 159 2.11 12.35 -15.84
N VAL A 160 2.19 11.54 -14.76
CA VAL A 160 3.28 10.60 -14.51
C VAL A 160 2.83 9.16 -14.75
N HIS A 161 1.63 8.81 -14.30
CA HIS A 161 1.07 7.47 -14.45
C HIS A 161 -0.47 7.51 -14.46
N ASP A 162 -1.11 6.71 -15.32
CA ASP A 162 -2.58 6.59 -15.46
C ASP A 162 -3.29 5.95 -14.25
N ARG A 163 -2.53 5.43 -13.30
CA ARG A 163 -3.03 4.76 -12.08
C ARG A 163 -2.36 5.32 -10.83
N MET A 164 -3.12 5.34 -9.74
CA MET A 164 -2.60 5.63 -8.40
C MET A 164 -3.09 4.60 -7.37
N PRO A 165 -2.39 4.42 -6.24
CA PRO A 165 -2.93 3.64 -5.14
C PRO A 165 -4.17 4.32 -4.57
N VAL A 166 -5.14 3.53 -4.11
CA VAL A 166 -6.27 4.06 -3.36
C VAL A 166 -5.79 4.43 -1.96
N ILE A 167 -5.75 5.71 -1.67
CA ILE A 167 -5.50 6.27 -0.33
C ILE A 167 -6.87 6.53 0.28
N LEU A 168 -7.13 6.00 1.47
CA LEU A 168 -8.41 6.23 2.12
C LEU A 168 -8.35 7.49 2.99
N PRO A 169 -9.33 8.41 2.86
CA PRO A 169 -9.53 9.46 3.83
C PRO A 169 -9.74 8.85 5.23
N ARG A 170 -9.22 9.53 6.27
CA ARG A 170 -9.22 9.00 7.64
C ARG A 170 -10.62 8.57 8.12
N GLU A 171 -11.62 9.34 7.78
CA GLU A 171 -13.03 9.08 8.11
C GLU A 171 -13.61 7.85 7.42
N SER A 172 -13.01 7.38 6.34
CA SER A 172 -13.45 6.22 5.57
C SER A 172 -12.72 4.92 5.96
N GLU A 173 -11.65 5.01 6.74
CA GLU A 173 -10.81 3.85 7.09
C GLU A 173 -11.58 2.79 7.89
N ASP A 174 -12.38 3.21 8.88
CA ASP A 174 -13.14 2.27 9.69
C ASP A 174 -14.24 1.57 8.89
N ALA A 175 -14.92 2.29 7.99
CA ALA A 175 -15.90 1.69 7.09
C ALA A 175 -15.24 0.67 6.13
N TRP A 176 -14.03 0.97 5.65
CA TRP A 176 -13.27 0.01 4.83
C TRP A 176 -12.88 -1.25 5.60
N LEU A 177 -12.45 -1.11 6.86
CA LEU A 177 -12.00 -2.22 7.70
C LEU A 177 -13.16 -3.05 8.26
N ASP A 178 -14.34 -2.46 8.38
CA ASP A 178 -15.50 -3.09 8.98
C ASP A 178 -16.11 -4.15 8.05
N ARG A 179 -16.12 -5.40 8.49
CA ARG A 179 -16.62 -6.55 7.73
C ARG A 179 -18.13 -6.58 7.59
N GLU A 180 -18.86 -5.85 8.44
CA GLU A 180 -20.32 -5.74 8.40
C GLU A 180 -20.76 -4.72 7.34
N VAL A 181 -19.88 -3.82 6.90
CA VAL A 181 -20.15 -2.91 5.78
C VAL A 181 -20.25 -3.70 4.49
N ASP A 182 -21.35 -3.52 3.77
CA ASP A 182 -21.63 -4.20 2.51
C ASP A 182 -20.48 -4.02 1.49
N VAL A 183 -20.27 -5.03 0.67
CA VAL A 183 -19.17 -5.03 -0.30
C VAL A 183 -19.32 -3.88 -1.30
N GLN A 184 -20.55 -3.54 -1.72
CA GLN A 184 -20.77 -2.44 -2.67
C GLN A 184 -20.49 -1.08 -2.03
N GLU A 185 -20.86 -0.91 -0.76
CA GLU A 185 -20.54 0.30 0.01
C GLU A 185 -19.02 0.43 0.19
N ALA A 186 -18.33 -0.65 0.54
CA ALA A 186 -16.89 -0.67 0.65
C ALA A 186 -16.18 -0.36 -0.68
N LEU A 187 -16.69 -0.86 -1.81
CA LEU A 187 -16.15 -0.57 -3.14
C LEU A 187 -16.35 0.90 -3.54
N ALA A 188 -17.40 1.55 -3.08
CA ALA A 188 -17.65 2.97 -3.35
C ALA A 188 -16.59 3.89 -2.71
N LEU A 189 -15.86 3.42 -1.70
CA LEU A 189 -14.75 4.14 -1.05
C LEU A 189 -13.46 4.15 -1.91
N LEU A 190 -13.35 3.31 -2.92
CA LEU A 190 -12.13 3.13 -3.72
C LEU A 190 -12.00 4.20 -4.81
N GLN A 191 -11.97 5.46 -4.39
CA GLN A 191 -11.86 6.63 -5.27
C GLN A 191 -10.43 7.18 -5.31
N PRO A 192 -10.06 7.95 -6.37
CA PRO A 192 -8.83 8.73 -6.36
C PRO A 192 -8.82 9.71 -5.18
N TYR A 193 -7.68 9.82 -4.48
CA TYR A 193 -7.52 10.81 -3.42
C TYR A 193 -7.53 12.24 -3.99
N PRO A 194 -8.09 13.25 -3.29
CA PRO A 194 -8.15 14.62 -3.81
C PRO A 194 -6.77 15.19 -4.13
N ALA A 195 -6.56 15.64 -5.37
CA ALA A 195 -5.25 16.17 -5.80
C ALA A 195 -4.83 17.41 -5.00
N ALA A 196 -5.79 18.21 -4.53
CA ALA A 196 -5.52 19.41 -3.73
C ALA A 196 -4.91 19.13 -2.34
N GLU A 197 -5.07 17.92 -1.83
CA GLU A 197 -4.54 17.45 -0.54
C GLU A 197 -3.23 16.68 -0.69
N MET A 198 -2.70 16.60 -1.91
CA MET A 198 -1.47 15.90 -2.24
C MET A 198 -0.39 16.86 -2.70
N GLN A 199 0.86 16.44 -2.53
CA GLN A 199 2.03 17.13 -3.05
C GLN A 199 2.89 16.17 -3.87
N ALA A 200 3.48 16.68 -4.95
CA ALA A 200 4.44 15.95 -5.78
C ALA A 200 5.79 16.69 -5.77
N ALA A 201 6.86 15.93 -5.64
CA ALA A 201 8.23 16.44 -5.73
C ALA A 201 9.12 15.45 -6.47
N ASP A 202 10.10 15.93 -7.20
CA ASP A 202 11.13 15.07 -7.77
C ASP A 202 11.90 14.37 -6.65
N ALA A 203 12.17 13.08 -6.81
CA ALA A 203 12.82 12.26 -5.80
C ALA A 203 14.24 11.86 -6.23
N SER A 204 15.08 11.54 -5.26
CA SER A 204 16.45 11.07 -5.48
C SER A 204 16.47 9.82 -6.37
N MET A 205 17.36 9.81 -7.38
CA MET A 205 17.60 8.64 -8.22
C MET A 205 18.08 7.40 -7.44
N LEU A 206 18.53 7.58 -6.20
CA LEU A 206 18.91 6.50 -5.30
C LEU A 206 17.76 5.51 -5.05
N VAL A 207 16.49 5.98 -5.12
CA VAL A 207 15.30 5.14 -4.94
C VAL A 207 15.19 4.01 -5.98
N ASN A 208 15.84 4.15 -7.14
CA ASN A 208 15.84 3.13 -8.19
C ASN A 208 16.47 1.80 -7.73
N SER A 209 17.38 1.84 -6.76
CA SER A 209 17.95 0.63 -6.17
C SER A 209 17.25 0.29 -4.86
N VAL A 210 16.66 -0.89 -4.78
CA VAL A 210 16.04 -1.41 -3.54
C VAL A 210 17.04 -1.62 -2.39
N LYS A 211 18.35 -1.55 -2.67
CA LYS A 211 19.41 -1.63 -1.65
C LYS A 211 19.56 -0.35 -0.86
N ASN A 212 19.09 0.77 -1.42
CA ASN A 212 19.08 2.05 -0.74
C ASN A 212 17.76 2.16 0.02
N ASP A 213 17.81 2.17 1.34
CA ASP A 213 16.65 2.27 2.22
C ASP A 213 17.03 3.10 3.46
N ASP A 214 17.32 4.37 3.22
CA ASP A 214 17.76 5.33 4.26
C ASP A 214 17.26 6.75 3.96
N GLU A 215 17.44 7.67 4.94
CA GLU A 215 16.90 9.03 4.91
C GLU A 215 17.36 9.89 3.73
N ARG A 216 18.51 9.58 3.11
CA ARG A 216 19.01 10.29 1.92
C ARG A 216 18.04 10.24 0.74
N LEU A 217 17.09 9.32 0.75
CA LEU A 217 16.05 9.21 -0.26
C LEU A 217 15.00 10.32 -0.16
N LEU A 218 14.89 10.96 1.02
CA LEU A 218 13.98 12.07 1.28
C LEU A 218 14.62 13.43 1.06
N ASP A 219 15.95 13.50 0.89
CA ASP A 219 16.67 14.75 0.67
C ASP A 219 16.11 15.47 -0.58
N PRO A 220 15.91 16.79 -0.49
CA PRO A 220 15.56 17.59 -1.66
C PRO A 220 16.63 17.41 -2.75
N LEU A 221 16.20 17.30 -3.99
CA LEU A 221 17.14 17.39 -5.11
C LEU A 221 17.72 18.81 -5.13
N ALA A 222 19.05 18.89 -5.11
CA ALA A 222 19.79 20.15 -5.20
C ALA A 222 19.67 20.79 -6.59
#